data_150965e4f4e2d5690da0fb09b9e2cad0
#
_entry.id   150965e4f4e2d5690da0fb09b9e2cad0
#
_cell.length_a   1.000
_cell.length_b   1.000
_cell.length_c   1.000
_cell.angle_alpha   90.00
_cell.angle_beta   90.00
_cell.angle_gamma   90.00
#
_symmetry.space_group_name_H-M   'P 1'
#
loop_
_entity.id
_entity.type
_entity.pdbx_description
1 polymer ?
#
loop_
_entity_poly.entity_id
_entity_poly.type
_entity_poly.pdbx_seq_one_letter_code
_entity_poly.pdbx_strand_id
1 'polypeptide(L)'
;MSVAWLDRLKELAANREPCVIVTVARVRGSAPREVGARMIVTAADTCGSIGGGQLEFRCIQRAAEMLRGPQGEKRPQLQSFPLGPECGQCCGGVVEVLFDHVGRQPGGWVAQLLHGSANPAATVLATTLDGEPATTVVSVGVPSGNAALDAAVNELLATSSPAACRKIGADRPVDVLLEPLRPMPFDVVLFGAGHVGSALVSVLAGLDCTVYWIDSRAGLLPANLPANVRALPVSDPVPLVRDMPSGASFLVMTHSHPLDLALCEEILARNDFAYCGLIGSRSKRNRFEKRLRAVLGDRFDPERLTCPVGVAGIRGKKPPEIAIAIAAELLCIQSARQQRLAERGRADRELKLVGK
;
A
#
# COMPACT_ATOMS: atom_id res chain seq x y z
N MET A 1 1.11 -0.82 2.63
CA MET A 1 1.68 -0.57 3.98
C MET A 1 2.55 0.67 3.90
N SER A 2 2.32 1.63 4.78
CA SER A 2 3.09 2.87 4.85
C SER A 2 4.57 2.60 5.14
N VAL A 3 5.47 3.31 4.47
CA VAL A 3 6.92 3.30 4.77
C VAL A 3 7.21 3.98 6.13
N ALA A 4 6.18 4.52 6.78
CA ALA A 4 6.28 5.25 8.04
C ALA A 4 6.99 4.45 9.16
N TRP A 5 6.79 3.13 9.24
CA TRP A 5 7.51 2.29 10.20
C TRP A 5 9.02 2.25 9.92
N LEU A 6 9.42 2.26 8.65
CA LEU A 6 10.84 2.25 8.27
C LEU A 6 11.51 3.59 8.61
N ASP A 7 10.80 4.70 8.39
CA ASP A 7 11.32 6.02 8.76
C ASP A 7 11.41 6.17 10.29
N ARG A 8 10.42 5.65 11.03
CA ARG A 8 10.50 5.58 12.50
C ARG A 8 11.66 4.69 12.96
N LEU A 9 11.89 3.54 12.30
CA LEU A 9 13.00 2.66 12.63
C LEU A 9 14.37 3.33 12.38
N LYS A 10 14.51 4.11 11.30
CA LYS A 10 15.71 4.92 11.02
C LYS A 10 15.97 5.95 12.12
N GLU A 11 14.92 6.67 12.54
CA GLU A 11 14.99 7.64 13.61
C GLU A 11 15.45 7.01 14.93
N LEU A 12 14.82 5.89 15.32
CA LEU A 12 15.18 5.15 16.55
C LEU A 12 16.63 4.64 16.49
N ALA A 13 17.05 4.12 15.35
CA ALA A 13 18.42 3.66 15.15
C ALA A 13 19.44 4.81 15.26
N ALA A 14 19.15 5.96 14.66
CA ALA A 14 19.99 7.18 14.77
C ALA A 14 20.11 7.65 16.23
N ASN A 15 19.03 7.57 17.01
CA ASN A 15 18.99 7.93 18.43
C ASN A 15 19.50 6.81 19.36
N ARG A 16 19.88 5.65 18.82
CA ARG A 16 20.26 4.45 19.58
C ARG A 16 19.19 4.01 20.58
N GLU A 17 17.95 4.18 20.21
CA GLU A 17 16.79 3.82 21.03
C GLU A 17 16.35 2.39 20.68
N PRO A 18 16.32 1.47 21.67
CA PRO A 18 15.88 0.10 21.41
C PRO A 18 14.37 0.04 21.22
N CYS A 19 13.92 -0.85 20.36
CA CYS A 19 12.49 -1.09 20.12
C CYS A 19 12.19 -2.58 19.88
N VAL A 20 10.90 -2.92 19.89
CA VAL A 20 10.40 -4.21 19.40
C VAL A 20 9.50 -3.94 18.21
N ILE A 21 9.82 -4.59 17.10
CA ILE A 21 8.97 -4.63 15.91
C ILE A 21 7.97 -5.76 16.11
N VAL A 22 6.69 -5.44 16.06
CA VAL A 22 5.58 -6.38 16.23
C VAL A 22 4.84 -6.49 14.91
N THR A 23 4.83 -7.70 14.32
CA THR A 23 4.27 -7.93 12.98
C THR A 23 3.23 -9.05 13.00
N VAL A 24 2.08 -8.86 12.37
CA VAL A 24 1.12 -9.93 12.09
C VAL A 24 1.71 -10.88 11.06
N ALA A 25 2.14 -12.07 11.49
CA ALA A 25 2.82 -13.03 10.63
C ALA A 25 1.87 -14.00 9.94
N ARG A 26 0.84 -14.50 10.64
CA ARG A 26 -0.21 -15.36 10.09
C ARG A 26 -1.56 -15.00 10.65
N VAL A 27 -2.59 -15.22 9.82
CA VAL A 27 -4.00 -15.07 10.20
C VAL A 27 -4.75 -16.31 9.77
N ARG A 28 -5.54 -16.90 10.69
CA ARG A 28 -6.49 -17.97 10.42
C ARG A 28 -7.86 -17.52 10.89
N GLY A 29 -8.84 -17.54 10.00
CA GLY A 29 -10.17 -16.99 10.26
C GLY A 29 -10.20 -15.46 10.19
N SER A 30 -11.14 -14.84 10.93
CA SER A 30 -11.29 -13.38 10.93
C SER A 30 -10.30 -12.71 11.89
N ALA A 31 -9.63 -11.67 11.44
CA ALA A 31 -8.70 -10.88 12.24
C ALA A 31 -8.87 -9.38 11.97
N PRO A 32 -8.51 -8.51 12.93
CA PRO A 32 -8.68 -7.06 12.78
C PRO A 32 -7.75 -6.44 11.74
N ARG A 33 -6.60 -7.06 11.46
CA ARG A 33 -5.63 -6.61 10.46
C ARG A 33 -5.07 -7.78 9.65
N GLU A 34 -4.60 -7.45 8.47
CA GLU A 34 -3.96 -8.33 7.49
C GLU A 34 -2.56 -8.77 7.90
N VAL A 35 -2.06 -9.83 7.27
CA VAL A 35 -0.66 -10.26 7.36
C VAL A 35 0.27 -9.12 6.92
N GLY A 36 1.35 -8.90 7.68
CA GLY A 36 2.29 -7.81 7.49
C GLY A 36 1.89 -6.50 8.18
N ALA A 37 0.69 -6.41 8.80
CA ALA A 37 0.36 -5.28 9.66
C ALA A 37 1.37 -5.20 10.80
N ARG A 38 1.83 -3.96 11.12
CA ARG A 38 3.02 -3.77 11.96
C ARG A 38 2.85 -2.60 12.90
N MET A 39 3.44 -2.73 14.08
CA MET A 39 3.71 -1.61 15.00
C MET A 39 5.13 -1.69 15.54
N ILE A 40 5.67 -0.58 15.97
CA ILE A 40 6.93 -0.46 16.69
C ILE A 40 6.60 -0.04 18.12
N VAL A 41 7.15 -0.74 19.08
CA VAL A 41 6.99 -0.44 20.52
C VAL A 41 8.35 -0.03 21.08
N THR A 42 8.41 1.13 21.72
CA THR A 42 9.55 1.62 22.47
C THR A 42 9.25 1.62 23.98
N ALA A 43 10.18 2.07 24.79
CA ALA A 43 9.91 2.28 26.20
C ALA A 43 8.95 3.45 26.48
N ALA A 44 8.85 4.41 25.55
CA ALA A 44 8.10 5.65 25.71
C ALA A 44 6.78 5.68 24.94
N ASP A 45 6.74 5.09 23.73
CA ASP A 45 5.60 5.20 22.82
C ASP A 45 5.40 3.97 21.94
N THR A 46 4.35 4.01 21.12
CA THR A 46 4.07 3.04 20.08
C THR A 46 3.78 3.76 18.75
N CYS A 47 4.25 3.21 17.63
CA CYS A 47 4.00 3.72 16.29
C CYS A 47 3.41 2.60 15.41
N GLY A 48 2.33 2.88 14.69
CA GLY A 48 1.59 1.88 13.91
C GLY A 48 0.54 1.14 14.73
N SER A 49 -0.10 0.12 14.13
CA SER A 49 -1.14 -0.68 14.79
C SER A 49 -1.28 -2.04 14.13
N ILE A 50 -1.57 -3.05 14.93
CA ILE A 50 -1.91 -4.42 14.51
C ILE A 50 -3.41 -4.73 14.67
N GLY A 51 -4.24 -3.71 14.88
CA GLY A 51 -5.69 -3.81 14.89
C GLY A 51 -6.39 -3.35 16.18
N GLY A 52 -5.63 -2.81 17.13
CA GLY A 52 -6.19 -2.27 18.38
C GLY A 52 -6.73 -3.33 19.37
N GLY A 53 -7.42 -2.84 20.39
CA GLY A 53 -8.08 -3.68 21.39
C GLY A 53 -7.14 -4.55 22.21
N GLN A 54 -7.67 -5.67 22.72
CA GLN A 54 -6.95 -6.58 23.61
C GLN A 54 -5.73 -7.26 22.96
N LEU A 55 -5.80 -7.55 21.65
CA LEU A 55 -4.66 -8.12 20.93
C LEU A 55 -3.46 -7.16 20.99
N GLU A 56 -3.68 -5.94 20.59
CA GLU A 56 -2.62 -4.91 20.56
C GLU A 56 -2.08 -4.62 21.96
N PHE A 57 -2.98 -4.49 22.94
CA PHE A 57 -2.60 -4.27 24.33
C PHE A 57 -1.69 -5.39 24.87
N ARG A 58 -2.03 -6.68 24.66
CA ARG A 58 -1.20 -7.82 25.06
C ARG A 58 0.14 -7.85 24.35
N CYS A 59 0.15 -7.49 23.05
CA CYS A 59 1.39 -7.40 22.27
C CYS A 59 2.30 -6.27 22.76
N ILE A 60 1.74 -5.11 23.14
CA ILE A 60 2.50 -4.00 23.74
C ILE A 60 3.10 -4.44 25.08
N GLN A 61 2.33 -5.10 25.95
CA GLN A 61 2.84 -5.63 27.22
C GLN A 61 4.01 -6.59 26.98
N ARG A 62 3.85 -7.55 26.05
CA ARG A 62 4.92 -8.51 25.72
C ARG A 62 6.17 -7.81 25.16
N ALA A 63 6.01 -6.86 24.27
CA ALA A 63 7.11 -6.05 23.75
C ALA A 63 7.83 -5.26 24.85
N ALA A 64 7.09 -4.68 25.79
CA ALA A 64 7.66 -3.97 26.93
C ALA A 64 8.43 -4.91 27.89
N GLU A 65 8.00 -6.16 28.07
CA GLU A 65 8.75 -7.20 28.79
C GLU A 65 10.05 -7.51 28.10
N MET A 66 10.04 -7.71 26.77
CA MET A 66 11.24 -7.97 25.97
C MET A 66 12.25 -6.83 26.05
N LEU A 67 11.77 -5.57 26.04
CA LEU A 67 12.68 -4.41 26.18
C LEU A 67 13.41 -4.39 27.55
N ARG A 68 12.72 -4.82 28.62
CA ARG A 68 13.25 -4.85 29.98
C ARG A 68 14.02 -6.13 30.32
N GLY A 69 13.74 -7.22 29.60
CA GLY A 69 14.28 -8.55 29.87
C GLY A 69 15.76 -8.71 29.55
N PRO A 70 16.36 -9.83 29.98
CA PRO A 70 17.75 -10.18 29.71
C PRO A 70 17.99 -10.46 28.22
N GLN A 71 19.25 -10.48 27.80
CA GLN A 71 19.65 -10.64 26.40
C GLN A 71 19.08 -11.90 25.73
N GLY A 72 18.92 -13.01 26.49
CA GLY A 72 18.38 -14.27 25.95
C GLY A 72 16.90 -14.21 25.56
N GLU A 73 16.10 -13.28 26.12
CA GLU A 73 14.70 -13.06 25.78
C GLU A 73 14.53 -12.11 24.58
N LYS A 74 15.62 -11.54 24.07
CA LYS A 74 15.64 -10.57 22.96
C LYS A 74 15.76 -11.19 21.58
N ARG A 75 15.59 -12.51 21.48
CA ARG A 75 15.53 -13.21 20.19
C ARG A 75 14.16 -13.02 19.53
N PRO A 76 14.09 -13.10 18.20
CA PRO A 76 12.82 -13.11 17.51
C PRO A 76 11.90 -14.22 18.02
N GLN A 77 10.63 -13.91 18.28
CA GLN A 77 9.66 -14.84 18.84
C GLN A 77 8.35 -14.78 18.04
N LEU A 78 7.77 -15.94 17.76
CA LEU A 78 6.45 -16.07 17.18
C LEU A 78 5.47 -16.51 18.26
N GLN A 79 4.42 -15.75 18.49
CA GLN A 79 3.40 -16.04 19.51
C GLN A 79 2.01 -16.09 18.89
N SER A 80 1.23 -17.10 19.27
CA SER A 80 -0.16 -17.29 18.82
C SER A 80 -1.15 -16.63 19.77
N PHE A 81 -2.11 -15.89 19.21
CA PHE A 81 -3.19 -15.21 19.94
C PHE A 81 -4.54 -15.66 19.38
N PRO A 82 -5.27 -16.54 20.09
CA PRO A 82 -6.67 -16.83 19.77
C PRO A 82 -7.53 -15.59 20.06
N LEU A 83 -8.32 -15.15 19.06
CA LEU A 83 -9.15 -13.95 19.15
C LEU A 83 -10.57 -14.22 19.71
N GLY A 84 -10.77 -15.38 20.32
CA GLY A 84 -12.05 -15.79 20.93
C GLY A 84 -12.44 -14.97 22.17
N PRO A 85 -13.39 -15.50 22.99
CA PRO A 85 -13.90 -14.82 24.18
C PRO A 85 -12.83 -14.35 25.15
N GLU A 86 -11.67 -15.03 25.20
CA GLU A 86 -10.52 -14.64 26.04
C GLU A 86 -9.88 -13.29 25.64
N CYS A 87 -10.07 -12.85 24.39
CA CYS A 87 -9.64 -11.54 23.92
C CYS A 87 -10.77 -10.51 23.88
N GLY A 88 -11.98 -10.85 24.33
CA GLY A 88 -13.14 -9.95 24.30
C GLY A 88 -13.54 -9.51 22.89
N GLN A 89 -13.16 -10.26 21.86
CA GLN A 89 -13.45 -9.95 20.46
C GLN A 89 -14.44 -10.96 19.89
N CYS A 90 -15.37 -10.48 19.05
CA CYS A 90 -16.31 -11.32 18.30
C CYS A 90 -15.63 -12.08 17.13
N CYS A 91 -14.35 -11.82 16.85
CA CYS A 91 -13.59 -12.47 15.80
C CYS A 91 -13.08 -13.82 16.29
N GLY A 92 -13.60 -14.94 15.75
CA GLY A 92 -13.19 -16.30 16.12
C GLY A 92 -11.89 -16.78 15.46
N GLY A 93 -11.00 -15.87 15.04
CA GLY A 93 -9.76 -16.21 14.37
C GLY A 93 -8.58 -16.44 15.32
N VAL A 94 -7.45 -16.84 14.73
CA VAL A 94 -6.15 -16.96 15.40
C VAL A 94 -5.15 -16.11 14.65
N VAL A 95 -4.41 -15.26 15.37
CA VAL A 95 -3.34 -14.42 14.83
C VAL A 95 -2.01 -14.88 15.43
N GLU A 96 -1.02 -15.14 14.58
CA GLU A 96 0.35 -15.35 15.00
C GLU A 96 1.13 -14.04 14.78
N VAL A 97 1.75 -13.57 15.85
CA VAL A 97 2.47 -12.30 15.89
C VAL A 97 3.95 -12.55 16.11
N LEU A 98 4.75 -11.97 15.23
CA LEU A 98 6.21 -11.96 15.32
C LEU A 98 6.65 -10.75 16.16
N PHE A 99 7.50 -11.00 17.14
CA PHE A 99 8.20 -9.99 17.94
C PHE A 99 9.68 -10.02 17.60
N ASP A 100 10.22 -8.93 17.12
CA ASP A 100 11.64 -8.81 16.76
C ASP A 100 12.27 -7.64 17.52
N HIS A 101 13.20 -7.94 18.42
CA HIS A 101 13.87 -6.95 19.25
C HIS A 101 15.03 -6.29 18.50
N VAL A 102 14.97 -4.98 18.37
CA VAL A 102 16.03 -4.15 17.80
C VAL A 102 16.78 -3.45 18.93
N GLY A 103 18.04 -3.79 19.10
CA GLY A 103 18.89 -3.20 20.14
C GLY A 103 19.41 -1.81 19.80
N ARG A 104 20.16 -1.20 20.73
CA ARG A 104 20.80 0.13 20.58
C ARG A 104 21.76 0.22 19.38
N GLN A 105 22.31 -0.89 18.97
CA GLN A 105 23.12 -1.06 17.76
C GLN A 105 22.42 -2.12 16.89
N PRO A 106 21.62 -1.71 15.92
CA PRO A 106 20.93 -2.64 15.06
C PRO A 106 21.92 -3.55 14.32
N GLY A 107 21.68 -4.87 14.38
CA GLY A 107 22.43 -5.87 13.65
C GLY A 107 21.56 -6.63 12.66
N GLY A 108 22.12 -7.66 12.01
CA GLY A 108 21.38 -8.56 11.13
C GLY A 108 20.66 -7.85 9.99
N TRP A 109 19.40 -8.24 9.75
CA TRP A 109 18.58 -7.70 8.67
C TRP A 109 18.28 -6.20 8.83
N VAL A 110 18.18 -5.68 10.07
CA VAL A 110 17.92 -4.27 10.33
C VAL A 110 19.12 -3.43 9.87
N ALA A 111 20.35 -3.85 10.21
CA ALA A 111 21.54 -3.16 9.74
C ALA A 111 21.65 -3.18 8.20
N GLN A 112 21.35 -4.33 7.58
CA GLN A 112 21.32 -4.45 6.12
C GLN A 112 20.32 -3.48 5.49
N LEU A 113 19.13 -3.34 6.10
CA LEU A 113 18.07 -2.46 5.61
C LEU A 113 18.42 -0.97 5.77
N LEU A 114 19.06 -0.60 6.88
CA LEU A 114 19.38 0.81 7.19
C LEU A 114 20.63 1.31 6.46
N HIS A 115 21.63 0.46 6.26
CA HIS A 115 22.92 0.80 5.66
C HIS A 115 23.07 0.34 4.22
N GLY A 116 22.18 -0.52 3.75
CA GLY A 116 22.19 -1.03 2.38
C GLY A 116 21.64 -0.01 1.38
N SER A 117 22.19 -0.04 0.15
CA SER A 117 21.63 0.68 -1.00
C SER A 117 20.39 -0.02 -1.58
N ALA A 118 19.65 -0.77 -0.75
CA ALA A 118 18.51 -1.55 -1.20
C ALA A 118 17.43 -0.64 -1.75
N ASN A 119 17.06 -0.84 -3.01
CA ASN A 119 15.89 -0.18 -3.59
C ASN A 119 14.63 -0.75 -2.94
N PRO A 120 13.86 0.03 -2.16
CA PRO A 120 12.66 -0.48 -1.49
C PRO A 120 11.65 -1.10 -2.46
N ALA A 121 11.60 -0.60 -3.70
CA ALA A 121 10.70 -1.13 -4.73
C ALA A 121 11.07 -2.54 -5.21
N ALA A 122 12.29 -2.98 -4.95
CA ALA A 122 12.82 -4.27 -5.37
C ALA A 122 13.25 -5.15 -4.18
N THR A 123 12.80 -4.82 -2.95
CA THR A 123 13.26 -5.49 -1.72
C THR A 123 12.08 -6.09 -0.96
N VAL A 124 12.28 -7.29 -0.43
CA VAL A 124 11.34 -8.05 0.39
C VAL A 124 12.06 -8.48 1.67
N LEU A 125 11.40 -8.34 2.82
CA LEU A 125 11.79 -9.04 4.03
C LEU A 125 11.21 -10.45 3.98
N ALA A 126 12.06 -11.45 4.11
CA ALA A 126 11.67 -12.85 4.15
C ALA A 126 11.98 -13.40 5.54
N THR A 127 10.94 -13.73 6.32
CA THR A 127 11.10 -14.26 7.68
C THR A 127 10.65 -15.71 7.73
N THR A 128 11.56 -16.64 8.04
CA THR A 128 11.20 -18.03 8.35
C THR A 128 10.41 -18.06 9.66
N LEU A 129 9.31 -18.82 9.71
CA LEU A 129 8.43 -18.88 10.88
C LEU A 129 8.49 -20.22 11.61
N ASP A 130 9.09 -21.23 11.01
CA ASP A 130 9.24 -22.55 11.60
C ASP A 130 10.54 -22.61 12.42
N GLY A 131 10.44 -22.98 13.69
CA GLY A 131 11.54 -22.93 14.63
C GLY A 131 11.82 -21.54 15.19
N GLU A 132 13.09 -21.15 15.31
CA GLU A 132 13.49 -19.78 15.69
C GLU A 132 13.32 -18.86 14.47
N PRO A 133 12.45 -17.83 14.55
CA PRO A 133 12.22 -16.93 13.42
C PRO A 133 13.52 -16.22 12.99
N ALA A 134 13.77 -16.18 11.68
CA ALA A 134 14.93 -15.49 11.12
C ALA A 134 14.55 -14.68 9.90
N THR A 135 14.87 -13.39 9.91
CA THR A 135 14.57 -12.45 8.82
C THR A 135 15.80 -12.23 7.94
N THR A 136 15.60 -12.28 6.64
CA THR A 136 16.60 -12.00 5.60
C THR A 136 16.07 -10.91 4.68
N VAL A 137 16.93 -9.98 4.27
CA VAL A 137 16.64 -8.98 3.26
C VAL A 137 16.95 -9.57 1.89
N VAL A 138 15.94 -9.70 1.03
CA VAL A 138 16.08 -10.25 -0.32
C VAL A 138 15.76 -9.16 -1.33
N SER A 139 16.69 -8.90 -2.26
CA SER A 139 16.52 -7.90 -3.33
C SER A 139 16.52 -8.59 -4.70
N VAL A 140 15.68 -8.10 -5.61
CA VAL A 140 15.65 -8.59 -7.00
C VAL A 140 17.02 -8.44 -7.64
N GLY A 141 17.47 -9.50 -8.32
CA GLY A 141 18.77 -9.53 -8.98
C GLY A 141 19.96 -9.88 -8.07
N VAL A 142 19.72 -10.05 -6.77
CA VAL A 142 20.74 -10.51 -5.80
C VAL A 142 20.32 -11.89 -5.27
N PRO A 143 21.04 -12.99 -5.61
CA PRO A 143 20.69 -14.31 -5.12
C PRO A 143 20.73 -14.41 -3.60
N SER A 144 19.67 -14.94 -2.98
CA SER A 144 19.61 -15.19 -1.55
C SER A 144 20.36 -16.46 -1.12
N GLY A 145 20.79 -17.28 -2.07
CA GLY A 145 21.30 -18.64 -1.83
C GLY A 145 20.19 -19.71 -1.79
N ASN A 146 18.92 -19.32 -1.88
CA ASN A 146 17.78 -20.23 -1.95
C ASN A 146 16.92 -19.90 -3.19
N ALA A 147 17.06 -20.70 -4.23
CA ALA A 147 16.37 -20.48 -5.51
C ALA A 147 14.83 -20.47 -5.38
N ALA A 148 14.26 -21.27 -4.47
CA ALA A 148 12.83 -21.29 -4.24
C ALA A 148 12.35 -19.99 -3.56
N LEU A 149 13.15 -19.43 -2.66
CA LEU A 149 12.87 -18.11 -2.05
C LEU A 149 12.98 -17.00 -3.09
N ASP A 150 14.04 -17.00 -3.90
CA ASP A 150 14.25 -16.01 -4.96
C ASP A 150 13.10 -16.01 -5.96
N ALA A 151 12.61 -17.18 -6.36
CA ALA A 151 11.44 -17.32 -7.22
C ALA A 151 10.16 -16.77 -6.59
N ALA A 152 9.92 -17.06 -5.30
CA ALA A 152 8.75 -16.57 -4.57
C ALA A 152 8.77 -15.04 -4.38
N VAL A 153 9.96 -14.45 -4.14
CA VAL A 153 10.16 -13.01 -4.05
C VAL A 153 9.93 -12.33 -5.39
N ASN A 154 10.48 -12.87 -6.47
CA ASN A 154 10.28 -12.33 -7.82
C ASN A 154 8.79 -12.37 -8.22
N GLU A 155 8.08 -13.45 -7.94
CA GLU A 155 6.64 -13.57 -8.17
C GLU A 155 5.85 -12.55 -7.35
N LEU A 156 6.16 -12.41 -6.04
CA LEU A 156 5.49 -11.45 -5.15
C LEU A 156 5.60 -10.01 -5.69
N LEU A 157 6.78 -9.64 -6.13
CA LEU A 157 7.06 -8.29 -6.64
C LEU A 157 6.46 -8.06 -8.03
N ALA A 158 6.55 -9.05 -8.94
CA ALA A 158 5.97 -8.97 -10.27
C ALA A 158 4.44 -8.82 -10.25
N THR A 159 3.78 -9.54 -9.34
CA THR A 159 2.32 -9.47 -9.14
C THR A 159 1.88 -8.32 -8.26
N SER A 160 2.81 -7.51 -7.72
CA SER A 160 2.51 -6.46 -6.74
C SER A 160 1.65 -6.96 -5.58
N SER A 161 1.87 -8.20 -5.16
CA SER A 161 1.10 -8.82 -4.08
C SER A 161 1.44 -8.19 -2.72
N PRO A 162 0.48 -8.13 -1.78
CA PRO A 162 0.72 -7.70 -0.40
C PRO A 162 1.61 -8.71 0.34
N ALA A 163 1.96 -8.39 1.59
CA ALA A 163 2.62 -9.31 2.49
C ALA A 163 1.80 -10.61 2.63
N ALA A 164 2.50 -11.74 2.62
CA ALA A 164 1.87 -13.05 2.67
C ALA A 164 2.78 -14.09 3.32
N CYS A 165 2.20 -15.01 4.08
CA CYS A 165 2.90 -16.22 4.52
C CYS A 165 2.79 -17.27 3.41
N ARG A 166 3.92 -17.86 3.01
CA ARG A 166 4.00 -18.88 1.96
C ARG A 166 4.88 -20.06 2.38
N LYS A 167 4.55 -21.26 1.92
CA LYS A 167 5.40 -22.43 2.05
C LYS A 167 6.47 -22.40 0.95
N ILE A 168 7.74 -22.44 1.34
CA ILE A 168 8.90 -22.37 0.45
C ILE A 168 9.78 -23.60 0.65
N GLY A 169 10.21 -24.24 -0.46
CA GLY A 169 10.97 -25.47 -0.50
C GLY A 169 10.16 -26.64 -1.03
N ALA A 170 10.82 -27.55 -1.75
CA ALA A 170 10.16 -28.70 -2.38
C ALA A 170 10.06 -29.90 -1.41
N ASP A 171 11.18 -30.33 -0.81
CA ASP A 171 11.22 -31.54 0.02
C ASP A 171 10.78 -31.29 1.47
N ARG A 172 11.16 -30.14 2.02
CA ARG A 172 10.80 -29.71 3.39
C ARG A 172 10.33 -28.27 3.33
N PRO A 173 9.07 -28.04 2.97
CA PRO A 173 8.53 -26.67 2.87
C PRO A 173 8.47 -26.02 4.24
N VAL A 174 9.08 -24.87 4.37
CA VAL A 174 9.02 -24.01 5.56
C VAL A 174 8.07 -22.85 5.33
N ASP A 175 7.39 -22.43 6.36
CA ASP A 175 6.53 -21.23 6.31
C ASP A 175 7.40 -19.97 6.36
N VAL A 176 7.28 -19.14 5.35
CA VAL A 176 8.02 -17.88 5.22
C VAL A 176 7.04 -16.72 5.07
N LEU A 177 7.17 -15.75 5.95
CA LEU A 177 6.51 -14.46 5.79
C LEU A 177 7.30 -13.62 4.79
N LEU A 178 6.67 -13.26 3.68
CA LEU A 178 7.24 -12.38 2.65
C LEU A 178 6.59 -11.01 2.74
N GLU A 179 7.38 -9.95 2.96
CA GLU A 179 6.90 -8.59 3.15
C GLU A 179 7.62 -7.64 2.19
N PRO A 180 6.97 -7.20 1.10
CA PRO A 180 7.56 -6.22 0.20
C PRO A 180 7.73 -4.87 0.92
N LEU A 181 8.90 -4.26 0.80
CA LEU A 181 9.17 -2.95 1.42
C LEU A 181 8.49 -1.79 0.69
N ARG A 182 8.19 -2.00 -0.59
CA ARG A 182 7.43 -0.99 -1.33
C ARG A 182 5.97 -0.99 -0.87
N PRO A 183 5.37 0.19 -0.67
CA PRO A 183 3.92 0.28 -0.64
C PRO A 183 3.38 -0.25 -1.97
N MET A 184 2.24 -0.93 -1.97
CA MET A 184 1.51 -1.23 -3.21
C MET A 184 1.31 0.09 -3.96
N PRO A 185 1.73 0.20 -5.23
CA PRO A 185 1.58 1.45 -5.95
C PRO A 185 0.09 1.81 -6.04
N PHE A 186 -0.28 2.83 -5.31
CA PHE A 186 -1.57 3.47 -5.39
C PHE A 186 -1.30 4.93 -5.72
N ASP A 187 -1.00 5.15 -7.00
CA ASP A 187 -0.73 6.48 -7.49
C ASP A 187 -2.03 7.16 -7.89
N VAL A 188 -2.24 8.36 -7.41
CA VAL A 188 -3.35 9.23 -7.76
C VAL A 188 -2.80 10.45 -8.49
N VAL A 189 -3.22 10.64 -9.73
CA VAL A 189 -2.88 11.81 -10.53
C VAL A 189 -4.09 12.73 -10.55
N LEU A 190 -4.00 13.85 -9.85
CA LEU A 190 -5.07 14.80 -9.64
C LEU A 190 -4.84 16.07 -10.45
N PHE A 191 -5.67 16.32 -11.44
CA PHE A 191 -5.71 17.55 -12.22
C PHE A 191 -6.77 18.51 -11.66
N GLY A 192 -6.31 19.60 -11.05
CA GLY A 192 -7.12 20.67 -10.50
C GLY A 192 -6.89 20.92 -9.02
N ALA A 193 -6.54 22.16 -8.67
CA ALA A 193 -6.34 22.63 -7.30
C ALA A 193 -7.46 23.57 -6.83
N GLY A 194 -8.70 23.31 -7.27
CA GLY A 194 -9.89 23.97 -6.77
C GLY A 194 -10.34 23.40 -5.41
N HIS A 195 -11.49 23.87 -4.92
CA HIS A 195 -12.01 23.49 -3.60
C HIS A 195 -12.15 21.98 -3.40
N VAL A 196 -12.61 21.24 -4.43
CA VAL A 196 -12.76 19.77 -4.34
C VAL A 196 -11.38 19.11 -4.35
N GLY A 197 -10.46 19.54 -5.21
CA GLY A 197 -9.10 19.00 -5.26
C GLY A 197 -8.36 19.19 -3.94
N SER A 198 -8.43 20.38 -3.35
CA SER A 198 -7.83 20.67 -2.04
C SER A 198 -8.43 19.80 -0.91
N ALA A 199 -9.75 19.67 -0.88
CA ALA A 199 -10.42 18.80 0.09
C ALA A 199 -10.04 17.32 -0.10
N LEU A 200 -9.91 16.87 -1.35
CA LEU A 200 -9.52 15.50 -1.65
C LEU A 200 -8.07 15.21 -1.22
N VAL A 201 -7.13 16.12 -1.49
CA VAL A 201 -5.75 16.00 -1.02
C VAL A 201 -5.68 15.86 0.49
N SER A 202 -6.49 16.62 1.24
CA SER A 202 -6.56 16.51 2.70
C SER A 202 -7.04 15.13 3.18
N VAL A 203 -7.97 14.51 2.47
CA VAL A 203 -8.44 13.13 2.78
C VAL A 203 -7.37 12.11 2.41
N LEU A 204 -6.76 12.24 1.23
CA LEU A 204 -5.74 11.32 0.73
C LEU A 204 -4.42 11.39 1.53
N ALA A 205 -4.18 12.48 2.26
CA ALA A 205 -3.01 12.65 3.11
C ALA A 205 -2.88 11.56 4.18
N GLY A 206 -4.00 10.99 4.64
CA GLY A 206 -4.04 9.89 5.61
C GLY A 206 -4.01 8.48 5.00
N LEU A 207 -3.90 8.36 3.67
CA LEU A 207 -3.92 7.08 2.97
C LEU A 207 -2.54 6.70 2.43
N ASP A 208 -2.29 5.39 2.29
CA ASP A 208 -1.07 4.85 1.70
C ASP A 208 -1.10 4.99 0.17
N CYS A 209 -0.97 6.22 -0.33
CA CYS A 209 -0.94 6.54 -1.75
C CYS A 209 0.07 7.66 -2.02
N THR A 210 0.51 7.79 -3.28
CA THR A 210 1.24 8.97 -3.76
C THR A 210 0.28 9.82 -4.57
N VAL A 211 0.19 11.11 -4.26
CA VAL A 211 -0.65 12.06 -5.00
C VAL A 211 0.22 12.98 -5.84
N TYR A 212 0.08 12.92 -7.16
CA TYR A 212 0.64 13.90 -8.10
C TYR A 212 -0.42 14.98 -8.32
N TRP A 213 -0.24 16.12 -7.70
CA TRP A 213 -1.22 17.20 -7.72
C TRP A 213 -0.83 18.28 -8.73
N ILE A 214 -1.63 18.43 -9.77
CA ILE A 214 -1.30 19.20 -10.97
C ILE A 214 -2.35 20.31 -11.17
N ASP A 215 -1.90 21.55 -11.35
CA ASP A 215 -2.76 22.66 -11.77
C ASP A 215 -1.98 23.62 -12.67
N SER A 216 -2.64 24.12 -13.72
CA SER A 216 -2.05 25.05 -14.69
C SER A 216 -2.01 26.50 -14.20
N ARG A 217 -2.68 26.81 -13.10
CA ARG A 217 -2.74 28.15 -12.53
C ARG A 217 -1.68 28.32 -11.47
N ALA A 218 -0.80 29.29 -11.67
CA ALA A 218 0.23 29.61 -10.70
C ALA A 218 -0.37 30.01 -9.34
N GLY A 219 0.22 29.53 -8.25
CA GLY A 219 -0.13 29.94 -6.89
C GLY A 219 -1.34 29.25 -6.24
N LEU A 220 -2.04 28.32 -6.94
CA LEU A 220 -3.12 27.55 -6.32
C LEU A 220 -2.63 26.33 -5.54
N LEU A 221 -1.46 25.79 -5.86
CA LEU A 221 -0.85 24.69 -5.13
C LEU A 221 -0.17 25.27 -3.86
N PRO A 222 -0.52 24.78 -2.65
CA PRO A 222 0.04 25.31 -1.42
C PRO A 222 1.52 24.96 -1.26
N ALA A 223 2.28 25.82 -0.54
CA ALA A 223 3.69 25.59 -0.27
C ALA A 223 3.92 24.42 0.69
N ASN A 224 3.04 24.22 1.67
CA ASN A 224 3.12 23.14 2.63
C ASN A 224 2.20 22.01 2.20
N LEU A 225 2.80 20.88 1.85
CA LEU A 225 2.11 19.69 1.35
C LEU A 225 2.26 18.51 2.31
N PRO A 226 1.27 17.63 2.41
CA PRO A 226 1.44 16.34 3.05
C PRO A 226 2.61 15.55 2.44
N ALA A 227 3.26 14.70 3.23
CA ALA A 227 4.46 13.95 2.83
C ALA A 227 4.25 13.05 1.59
N ASN A 228 3.03 12.59 1.36
CA ASN A 228 2.65 11.75 0.23
C ASN A 228 2.18 12.53 -1.01
N VAL A 229 2.25 13.88 -1.00
CA VAL A 229 1.77 14.75 -2.09
C VAL A 229 2.94 15.42 -2.80
N ARG A 230 2.95 15.36 -4.11
CA ARG A 230 3.91 16.00 -5.01
C ARG A 230 3.18 17.01 -5.88
N ALA A 231 3.40 18.31 -5.65
CA ALA A 231 2.83 19.36 -6.47
C ALA A 231 3.64 19.54 -7.76
N LEU A 232 2.93 19.60 -8.88
CA LEU A 232 3.50 19.82 -10.21
C LEU A 232 2.82 21.03 -10.87
N PRO A 233 3.31 22.25 -10.62
CA PRO A 233 2.82 23.46 -11.29
C PRO A 233 3.30 23.49 -12.74
N VAL A 234 2.39 23.38 -13.71
CA VAL A 234 2.71 23.38 -15.14
C VAL A 234 1.66 24.13 -15.93
N SER A 235 2.09 24.89 -16.92
CA SER A 235 1.19 25.68 -17.78
C SER A 235 0.33 24.81 -18.70
N ASP A 236 0.89 23.70 -19.21
CA ASP A 236 0.15 22.71 -20.00
C ASP A 236 0.30 21.31 -19.36
N PRO A 237 -0.76 20.82 -18.69
CA PRO A 237 -0.72 19.53 -18.01
C PRO A 237 -0.97 18.32 -18.93
N VAL A 238 -1.43 18.50 -20.18
CA VAL A 238 -1.78 17.40 -21.07
C VAL A 238 -0.59 16.48 -21.38
N PRO A 239 0.59 17.01 -21.77
CA PRO A 239 1.77 16.15 -22.04
C PRO A 239 2.23 15.34 -20.83
N LEU A 240 2.05 15.87 -19.60
CA LEU A 240 2.44 15.16 -18.37
C LEU A 240 1.71 13.83 -18.17
N VAL A 241 0.54 13.65 -18.77
CA VAL A 241 -0.20 12.38 -18.67
C VAL A 241 0.68 11.20 -19.06
N ARG A 242 1.57 11.37 -20.05
CA ARG A 242 2.48 10.30 -20.54
C ARG A 242 3.56 9.91 -19.54
N ASP A 243 3.98 10.86 -18.72
CA ASP A 243 5.07 10.68 -17.76
C ASP A 243 4.57 10.13 -16.40
N MET A 244 3.25 10.03 -16.22
CA MET A 244 2.67 9.52 -14.97
C MET A 244 2.79 8.00 -14.87
N PRO A 245 2.85 7.45 -13.64
CA PRO A 245 3.03 6.02 -13.41
C PRO A 245 1.99 5.15 -14.13
N SER A 246 2.43 4.01 -14.66
CA SER A 246 1.51 2.98 -15.17
C SER A 246 0.64 2.44 -14.04
N GLY A 247 -0.63 2.21 -14.30
CA GLY A 247 -1.60 1.78 -13.31
C GLY A 247 -2.03 2.85 -12.32
N ALA A 248 -1.73 4.14 -12.58
CA ALA A 248 -2.23 5.24 -11.77
C ALA A 248 -3.75 5.44 -11.94
N SER A 249 -4.36 6.02 -10.90
CA SER A 249 -5.76 6.49 -10.92
C SER A 249 -5.77 7.97 -11.26
N PHE A 250 -6.36 8.32 -12.38
CA PHE A 250 -6.45 9.70 -12.86
C PHE A 250 -7.78 10.33 -12.44
N LEU A 251 -7.69 11.55 -11.91
CA LEU A 251 -8.83 12.36 -11.51
C LEU A 251 -8.79 13.72 -12.23
N VAL A 252 -9.79 13.99 -13.06
CA VAL A 252 -9.86 15.21 -13.85
C VAL A 252 -10.96 16.11 -13.28
N MET A 253 -10.53 17.22 -12.68
CA MET A 253 -11.42 18.20 -12.05
C MET A 253 -10.90 19.64 -12.20
N THR A 254 -10.48 19.99 -13.42
CA THR A 254 -9.97 21.33 -13.69
C THR A 254 -11.11 22.36 -13.76
N HIS A 255 -10.73 23.61 -13.86
CA HIS A 255 -11.69 24.72 -14.07
C HIS A 255 -12.17 24.87 -15.53
N SER A 256 -11.56 24.12 -16.46
CA SER A 256 -11.74 24.27 -17.91
C SER A 256 -12.29 22.99 -18.54
N HIS A 257 -13.49 23.02 -19.09
CA HIS A 257 -14.05 21.88 -19.82
C HIS A 257 -13.24 21.45 -21.06
N PRO A 258 -12.67 22.37 -21.86
CA PRO A 258 -11.77 21.98 -22.94
C PRO A 258 -10.52 21.24 -22.44
N LEU A 259 -9.91 21.71 -21.35
CA LEU A 259 -8.76 21.05 -20.72
C LEU A 259 -9.14 19.67 -20.16
N ASP A 260 -10.29 19.58 -19.46
CA ASP A 260 -10.80 18.29 -18.98
C ASP A 260 -10.94 17.27 -20.12
N LEU A 261 -11.43 17.72 -21.29
CA LEU A 261 -11.60 16.84 -22.45
C LEU A 261 -10.24 16.37 -22.98
N ALA A 262 -9.27 17.28 -23.19
CA ALA A 262 -7.95 16.96 -23.68
C ALA A 262 -7.19 16.00 -22.74
N LEU A 263 -7.31 16.18 -21.42
CA LEU A 263 -6.78 15.26 -20.42
C LEU A 263 -7.43 13.88 -20.52
N CYS A 264 -8.77 13.81 -20.63
CA CYS A 264 -9.45 12.53 -20.79
C CYS A 264 -9.04 11.81 -22.09
N GLU A 265 -8.87 12.54 -23.21
CA GLU A 265 -8.38 11.97 -24.47
C GLU A 265 -7.02 11.32 -24.31
N GLU A 266 -6.06 12.00 -23.70
CA GLU A 266 -4.70 11.52 -23.50
C GLU A 266 -4.67 10.34 -22.51
N ILE A 267 -5.42 10.40 -21.39
CA ILE A 267 -5.50 9.32 -20.42
C ILE A 267 -6.10 8.06 -21.03
N LEU A 268 -7.20 8.18 -21.76
CA LEU A 268 -7.88 7.03 -22.36
C LEU A 268 -7.07 6.42 -23.51
N ALA A 269 -6.25 7.22 -24.21
CA ALA A 269 -5.33 6.73 -25.25
C ALA A 269 -4.19 5.88 -24.67
N ARG A 270 -3.74 6.15 -23.45
CA ARG A 270 -2.63 5.42 -22.78
C ARG A 270 -2.92 3.93 -22.54
N ASN A 271 -4.14 3.57 -22.25
CA ASN A 271 -4.59 2.19 -21.99
C ASN A 271 -3.91 1.44 -20.79
N ASP A 272 -3.00 2.06 -20.05
CA ASP A 272 -2.24 1.47 -18.93
C ASP A 272 -2.59 2.05 -17.55
N PHE A 273 -3.73 2.75 -17.43
CA PHE A 273 -4.23 3.32 -16.19
C PHE A 273 -5.19 2.39 -15.45
N ALA A 274 -5.28 2.53 -14.12
CA ALA A 274 -6.23 1.79 -13.30
C ALA A 274 -7.65 2.40 -13.32
N TYR A 275 -7.74 3.73 -13.40
CA TYR A 275 -8.99 4.47 -13.27
C TYR A 275 -8.91 5.84 -13.92
N CYS A 276 -10.00 6.28 -14.56
CA CYS A 276 -10.17 7.64 -15.08
C CYS A 276 -11.50 8.22 -14.58
N GLY A 277 -11.43 9.10 -13.59
CA GLY A 277 -12.57 9.79 -12.99
C GLY A 277 -12.65 11.25 -13.44
N LEU A 278 -13.81 11.66 -13.90
CA LEU A 278 -14.11 13.03 -14.32
C LEU A 278 -15.18 13.66 -13.41
N ILE A 279 -14.86 14.82 -12.85
CA ILE A 279 -15.88 15.60 -12.14
C ILE A 279 -16.89 16.19 -13.12
N GLY A 280 -18.17 16.00 -12.85
CA GLY A 280 -19.19 16.53 -13.72
C GLY A 280 -20.58 15.94 -13.50
N SER A 281 -21.51 16.29 -14.37
CA SER A 281 -22.85 15.75 -14.41
C SER A 281 -22.99 14.67 -15.49
N ARG A 282 -24.11 13.93 -15.47
CA ARG A 282 -24.47 13.00 -16.56
C ARG A 282 -24.49 13.69 -17.93
N SER A 283 -24.95 14.96 -17.98
CA SER A 283 -24.95 15.73 -19.23
C SER A 283 -23.53 16.05 -19.72
N LYS A 284 -22.58 16.32 -18.83
CA LYS A 284 -21.15 16.46 -19.17
C LYS A 284 -20.60 15.15 -19.69
N ARG A 285 -20.87 14.03 -19.02
CA ARG A 285 -20.49 12.67 -19.46
C ARG A 285 -20.94 12.42 -20.90
N ASN A 286 -22.23 12.54 -21.19
CA ASN A 286 -22.77 12.24 -22.53
C ASN A 286 -22.09 13.08 -23.63
N ARG A 287 -21.81 14.37 -23.34
CA ARG A 287 -21.11 15.26 -24.28
C ARG A 287 -19.66 14.82 -24.48
N PHE A 288 -18.97 14.41 -23.41
CA PHE A 288 -17.59 13.94 -23.48
C PHE A 288 -17.49 12.61 -24.22
N GLU A 289 -18.33 11.64 -23.91
CA GLU A 289 -18.38 10.34 -24.61
C GLU A 289 -18.53 10.51 -26.13
N LYS A 290 -19.44 11.42 -26.56
CA LYS A 290 -19.62 11.68 -28.00
C LYS A 290 -18.34 12.21 -28.65
N ARG A 291 -17.61 13.11 -27.99
CA ARG A 291 -16.37 13.69 -28.52
C ARG A 291 -15.23 12.69 -28.48
N LEU A 292 -15.06 11.98 -27.36
CA LEU A 292 -14.02 10.96 -27.18
C LEU A 292 -14.18 9.82 -28.20
N ARG A 293 -15.43 9.41 -28.49
CA ARG A 293 -15.71 8.42 -29.54
C ARG A 293 -15.32 8.92 -30.93
N ALA A 294 -15.53 10.20 -31.21
CA ALA A 294 -15.14 10.79 -32.50
C ALA A 294 -13.61 10.85 -32.70
N VAL A 295 -12.83 11.04 -31.61
CA VAL A 295 -11.37 11.15 -31.67
C VAL A 295 -10.68 9.80 -31.56
N LEU A 296 -11.10 8.95 -30.62
CA LEU A 296 -10.44 7.66 -30.28
C LEU A 296 -10.99 6.48 -31.10
N GLY A 297 -12.18 6.66 -31.76
CA GLY A 297 -12.82 5.60 -32.53
C GLY A 297 -13.09 4.34 -31.69
N ASP A 298 -12.78 3.18 -32.25
CA ASP A 298 -12.99 1.87 -31.61
C ASP A 298 -12.10 1.64 -30.38
N ARG A 299 -11.11 2.48 -30.12
CA ARG A 299 -10.27 2.43 -28.91
C ARG A 299 -10.99 3.02 -27.69
N PHE A 300 -12.09 3.73 -27.88
CA PHE A 300 -12.83 4.33 -26.78
C PHE A 300 -13.80 3.33 -26.16
N ASP A 301 -13.50 2.95 -24.91
CA ASP A 301 -14.40 2.19 -24.05
C ASP A 301 -15.06 3.14 -23.03
N PRO A 302 -16.38 3.37 -23.12
CA PRO A 302 -17.09 4.27 -22.21
C PRO A 302 -17.11 3.78 -20.76
N GLU A 303 -16.90 2.49 -20.50
CA GLU A 303 -16.83 1.93 -19.13
C GLU A 303 -15.54 2.34 -18.42
N ARG A 304 -14.52 2.73 -19.16
CA ARG A 304 -13.25 3.20 -18.62
C ARG A 304 -13.26 4.67 -18.18
N LEU A 305 -14.34 5.41 -18.45
CA LEU A 305 -14.54 6.79 -17.99
C LEU A 305 -15.63 6.83 -16.95
N THR A 306 -15.30 7.13 -15.71
CA THR A 306 -16.27 7.33 -14.63
C THR A 306 -16.64 8.81 -14.53
N CYS A 307 -17.88 9.15 -14.78
CA CYS A 307 -18.43 10.49 -14.62
C CYS A 307 -19.96 10.41 -14.34
N PRO A 308 -20.45 10.99 -13.26
CA PRO A 308 -19.75 11.69 -12.17
C PRO A 308 -18.81 10.76 -11.39
N VAL A 309 -17.67 11.30 -10.96
CA VAL A 309 -16.72 10.61 -10.06
C VAL A 309 -17.28 10.59 -8.63
N GLY A 310 -16.99 9.50 -7.92
CA GLY A 310 -17.39 9.27 -6.53
C GLY A 310 -18.42 8.15 -6.36
N VAL A 311 -18.33 7.43 -5.25
CA VAL A 311 -19.23 6.30 -4.97
C VAL A 311 -20.70 6.70 -5.00
N ALA A 312 -21.52 5.80 -5.53
CA ALA A 312 -22.98 5.96 -5.53
C ALA A 312 -23.50 6.00 -4.08
N GLY A 313 -24.46 6.89 -3.80
CA GLY A 313 -25.09 7.00 -2.46
C GLY A 313 -24.71 8.27 -1.70
N ILE A 314 -23.54 8.82 -1.87
CA ILE A 314 -23.18 10.15 -1.35
C ILE A 314 -23.68 11.20 -2.34
N ARG A 315 -24.72 11.96 -1.93
CA ARG A 315 -25.40 12.95 -2.78
C ARG A 315 -25.02 14.40 -2.45
N GLY A 316 -24.19 14.60 -1.45
CA GLY A 316 -23.71 15.90 -1.01
C GLY A 316 -22.93 16.64 -2.10
N LYS A 317 -23.02 17.97 -2.11
CA LYS A 317 -22.37 18.84 -3.10
C LYS A 317 -21.24 19.68 -2.50
N LYS A 318 -21.02 19.58 -1.20
CA LYS A 318 -19.93 20.31 -0.54
C LYS A 318 -18.60 19.66 -0.89
N PRO A 319 -17.53 20.44 -1.09
CA PRO A 319 -16.22 19.90 -1.44
C PRO A 319 -15.73 18.74 -0.55
N PRO A 320 -15.86 18.76 0.79
CA PRO A 320 -15.47 17.64 1.62
C PRO A 320 -16.30 16.37 1.39
N GLU A 321 -17.60 16.51 1.13
CA GLU A 321 -18.48 15.35 0.87
C GLU A 321 -18.13 14.67 -0.46
N ILE A 322 -17.85 15.48 -1.49
CA ILE A 322 -17.39 14.99 -2.79
C ILE A 322 -16.01 14.33 -2.65
N ALA A 323 -15.11 14.92 -1.86
CA ALA A 323 -13.78 14.37 -1.61
C ALA A 323 -13.84 12.99 -0.94
N ILE A 324 -14.70 12.81 0.06
CA ILE A 324 -14.93 11.51 0.72
C ILE A 324 -15.50 10.49 -0.27
N ALA A 325 -16.47 10.88 -1.11
CA ALA A 325 -17.04 10.01 -2.12
C ALA A 325 -15.98 9.51 -3.12
N ILE A 326 -15.10 10.41 -3.58
CA ILE A 326 -14.01 10.08 -4.51
C ILE A 326 -12.97 9.19 -3.82
N ALA A 327 -12.55 9.51 -2.60
CA ALA A 327 -11.59 8.70 -1.87
C ALA A 327 -12.11 7.27 -1.62
N ALA A 328 -13.39 7.13 -1.27
CA ALA A 328 -14.04 5.83 -1.12
C ALA A 328 -14.04 5.04 -2.44
N GLU A 329 -14.34 5.67 -3.57
CA GLU A 329 -14.31 5.03 -4.89
C GLU A 329 -12.89 4.55 -5.24
N LEU A 330 -11.87 5.37 -5.01
CA LEU A 330 -10.47 4.98 -5.20
C LEU A 330 -10.08 3.76 -4.36
N LEU A 331 -10.51 3.70 -3.09
CA LEU A 331 -10.27 2.56 -2.21
C LEU A 331 -10.97 1.27 -2.70
N CYS A 332 -12.20 1.39 -3.21
CA CYS A 332 -12.91 0.26 -3.83
C CYS A 332 -12.14 -0.28 -5.05
N ILE A 333 -11.66 0.61 -5.92
CA ILE A 333 -10.87 0.24 -7.11
C ILE A 333 -9.57 -0.45 -6.71
N GLN A 334 -8.86 0.10 -5.73
CA GLN A 334 -7.63 -0.47 -5.21
C GLN A 334 -7.86 -1.86 -4.61
N SER A 335 -8.91 -2.03 -3.81
CA SER A 335 -9.27 -3.32 -3.22
C SER A 335 -9.60 -4.38 -4.28
N ALA A 336 -10.39 -4.01 -5.29
CA ALA A 336 -10.72 -4.90 -6.40
C ALA A 336 -9.49 -5.27 -7.25
N ARG A 337 -8.52 -4.35 -7.41
CA ARG A 337 -7.25 -4.62 -8.08
C ARG A 337 -6.40 -5.61 -7.29
N GLN A 338 -6.30 -5.43 -5.97
CA GLN A 338 -5.56 -6.34 -5.09
C GLN A 338 -6.13 -7.76 -5.12
N GLN A 339 -7.46 -7.89 -5.07
CA GLN A 339 -8.13 -9.19 -5.16
C GLN A 339 -7.82 -9.90 -6.49
N ARG A 340 -7.93 -9.20 -7.62
CA ARG A 340 -7.61 -9.76 -8.95
C ARG A 340 -6.17 -10.20 -9.08
N LEU A 341 -5.21 -9.46 -8.51
CA LEU A 341 -3.80 -9.86 -8.51
C LEU A 341 -3.56 -11.10 -7.64
N ALA A 342 -4.22 -11.19 -6.49
CA ALA A 342 -4.14 -12.37 -5.62
C ALA A 342 -4.75 -13.62 -6.28
N GLU A 343 -5.87 -13.48 -7.00
CA GLU A 343 -6.53 -14.57 -7.72
C GLU A 343 -5.67 -15.07 -8.89
N ARG A 344 -5.07 -14.18 -9.69
CA ARG A 344 -4.14 -14.54 -10.76
C ARG A 344 -2.93 -15.31 -10.22
N GLY A 345 -2.34 -14.87 -9.12
CA GLY A 345 -1.23 -15.57 -8.49
C GLY A 345 -1.62 -16.94 -7.90
N ARG A 346 -2.92 -17.21 -7.62
CA ARG A 346 -3.42 -18.56 -7.25
C ARG A 346 -3.61 -19.44 -8.47
N ALA A 347 -4.24 -18.93 -9.53
CA ALA A 347 -4.48 -19.68 -10.76
C ALA A 347 -3.17 -20.11 -11.43
N ASP A 348 -2.16 -19.26 -11.49
CA ASP A 348 -0.83 -19.60 -12.03
C ASP A 348 -0.11 -20.69 -11.21
N ARG A 349 -0.39 -20.78 -9.90
CA ARG A 349 0.14 -21.86 -9.04
C ARG A 349 -0.54 -23.19 -9.29
N GLU A 350 -1.85 -23.19 -9.45
CA GLU A 350 -2.62 -24.41 -9.75
C GLU A 350 -2.22 -24.99 -11.12
N LEU A 351 -2.04 -24.13 -12.13
CA LEU A 351 -1.57 -24.56 -13.47
C LEU A 351 -0.15 -25.16 -13.43
N LYS A 352 0.75 -24.62 -12.62
CA LYS A 352 2.13 -25.16 -12.45
C LYS A 352 2.17 -26.48 -11.66
N LEU A 353 1.16 -26.77 -10.83
CA LEU A 353 1.04 -28.03 -10.08
C LEU A 353 0.42 -29.14 -10.92
N VAL A 354 -0.46 -28.83 -11.87
CA VAL A 354 -1.12 -29.82 -12.76
C VAL A 354 -0.25 -30.17 -13.97
N GLY A 355 0.75 -29.36 -14.31
CA GLY A 355 1.66 -29.57 -15.45
C GLY A 355 2.95 -30.32 -15.10
N LYS A 356 3.03 -30.94 -13.91
CA LYS A 356 4.06 -31.89 -13.48
C LYS A 356 3.43 -33.26 -13.25
#